data_3856a05e45bea558d545b2fcf9e697a0
#
_entry.id   3856a05e45bea558d545b2fcf9e697a0
#
_cell.length_a   1.000
_cell.length_b   1.000
_cell.length_c   1.000
_cell.angle_alpha   90.00
_cell.angle_beta   90.00
_cell.angle_gamma   90.00
#
_symmetry.space_group_name_H-M   'P 1'
#
loop_
_entity.id
_entity.type
_entity.pdbx_description
1 polymer ?
#
loop_
_entity_poly.entity_id
_entity_poly.type
_entity_poly.pdbx_seq_one_letter_code
_entity_poly.pdbx_strand_id
1 'polypeptide(L)'
;MEEIFAYRQQLFSALRNVASEVSQLGLAIPCDDWYITSGLDVTTPHYTLAHLRELEIQVFGLQLRRFLSEDTLLLPLFDDVSWMAEHYDPSETAQAIVEKFTCLRSQEVLWLEDLSPESWNRSARHPWWGVRTLQWWVELQLDYSHQHLRELSAFFSV
;
A
#
# COMPACT_ATOMS: atom_id res chain seq x y z
N MET A 1 -27.92 -2.91 0.78
CA MET A 1 -27.08 -2.83 2.00
C MET A 1 -26.24 -4.06 2.25
N GLU A 2 -26.80 -5.25 2.14
CA GLU A 2 -26.03 -6.50 2.29
C GLU A 2 -24.91 -6.64 1.27
N GLU A 3 -25.16 -6.26 0.02
CA GLU A 3 -24.16 -6.34 -1.06
C GLU A 3 -22.93 -5.45 -0.81
N ILE A 4 -23.13 -4.23 -0.36
CA ILE A 4 -22.01 -3.32 -0.08
C ILE A 4 -21.20 -3.79 1.14
N PHE A 5 -21.88 -4.34 2.13
CA PHE A 5 -21.21 -4.95 3.28
C PHE A 5 -20.36 -6.13 2.85
N ALA A 6 -20.94 -7.06 2.07
CA ALA A 6 -20.20 -8.21 1.55
C ALA A 6 -19.00 -7.80 0.69
N TYR A 7 -19.17 -6.78 -0.15
CA TYR A 7 -18.09 -6.20 -0.94
C TYR A 7 -16.96 -5.67 -0.07
N ARG A 8 -17.27 -4.92 0.99
CA ARG A 8 -16.25 -4.41 1.93
C ARG A 8 -15.52 -5.52 2.67
N GLN A 9 -16.20 -6.61 3.02
CA GLN A 9 -15.55 -7.79 3.58
C GLN A 9 -14.55 -8.42 2.61
N GLN A 10 -14.90 -8.50 1.33
CA GLN A 10 -13.97 -8.95 0.29
C GLN A 10 -12.77 -8.00 0.15
N LEU A 11 -13.01 -6.70 0.22
CA LEU A 11 -11.95 -5.68 0.17
C LEU A 11 -10.98 -5.84 1.34
N PHE A 12 -11.48 -6.03 2.55
CA PHE A 12 -10.64 -6.29 3.73
C PHE A 12 -9.81 -7.56 3.59
N SER A 13 -10.43 -8.63 3.10
CA SER A 13 -9.73 -9.89 2.84
C SER A 13 -8.62 -9.71 1.80
N ALA A 14 -8.88 -8.98 0.74
CA ALA A 14 -7.89 -8.69 -0.31
C ALA A 14 -6.72 -7.85 0.24
N LEU A 15 -6.99 -6.84 1.06
CA LEU A 15 -5.95 -6.04 1.71
C LEU A 15 -5.06 -6.88 2.64
N ARG A 16 -5.67 -7.79 3.41
CA ARG A 16 -4.93 -8.74 4.27
C ARG A 16 -4.11 -9.73 3.46
N ASN A 17 -4.67 -10.22 2.35
CA ASN A 17 -3.98 -11.18 1.49
C ASN A 17 -2.69 -10.59 0.92
N VAL A 18 -2.68 -9.31 0.57
CA VAL A 18 -1.45 -8.61 0.14
C VAL A 18 -0.38 -8.70 1.23
N ALA A 19 -0.72 -8.41 2.49
CA ALA A 19 0.22 -8.51 3.60
C ALA A 19 0.75 -9.94 3.78
N SER A 20 -0.12 -10.95 3.64
CA SER A 20 0.27 -12.37 3.69
C SER A 20 1.23 -12.73 2.57
N GLU A 21 0.98 -12.29 1.35
CA GLU A 21 1.86 -12.54 0.21
C GLU A 21 3.23 -11.85 0.39
N VAL A 22 3.25 -10.62 0.88
CA VAL A 22 4.50 -9.91 1.22
C VAL A 22 5.29 -10.69 2.28
N SER A 23 4.63 -11.18 3.33
CA SER A 23 5.27 -12.00 4.36
C SER A 23 5.86 -13.29 3.80
N GLN A 24 5.13 -13.97 2.92
CA GLN A 24 5.59 -15.21 2.27
C GLN A 24 6.82 -14.94 1.39
N LEU A 25 6.82 -13.86 0.61
CA LEU A 25 7.98 -13.45 -0.17
C LEU A 25 9.18 -13.15 0.72
N GLY A 26 8.96 -12.45 1.84
CA GLY A 26 10.01 -12.14 2.81
C GLY A 26 10.68 -13.39 3.40
N LEU A 27 9.92 -14.46 3.59
CA LEU A 27 10.44 -15.72 4.10
C LEU A 27 11.10 -16.59 3.01
N ALA A 28 10.61 -16.52 1.78
CA ALA A 28 11.02 -17.40 0.69
C ALA A 28 12.27 -16.90 -0.05
N ILE A 29 12.49 -15.58 -0.10
CA ILE A 29 13.55 -14.99 -0.91
C ILE A 29 14.83 -14.88 -0.08
N PRO A 30 15.96 -15.47 -0.55
CA PRO A 30 17.27 -15.31 0.11
C PRO A 30 17.70 -13.84 0.15
N CYS A 31 18.46 -13.46 1.19
CA CYS A 31 18.87 -12.07 1.42
C CYS A 31 19.54 -11.42 0.21
N ASP A 32 20.41 -12.13 -0.47
CA ASP A 32 21.15 -11.59 -1.62
C ASP A 32 20.25 -11.37 -2.85
N ASP A 33 19.19 -12.15 -2.99
CA ASP A 33 18.29 -12.09 -4.14
C ASP A 33 17.40 -10.82 -4.13
N TRP A 34 17.28 -10.16 -2.99
CA TRP A 34 16.59 -8.88 -2.89
C TRP A 34 17.26 -7.75 -3.67
N TYR A 35 18.53 -7.90 -4.02
CA TYR A 35 19.32 -6.86 -4.71
C TYR A 35 19.64 -7.20 -6.16
N ILE A 36 19.03 -8.25 -6.72
CA ILE A 36 19.19 -8.57 -8.13
C ILE A 36 18.49 -7.54 -9.01
N THR A 37 19.03 -7.32 -10.20
CA THR A 37 18.41 -6.49 -11.25
C THR A 37 18.00 -7.36 -12.42
N SER A 38 16.90 -7.01 -13.09
CA SER A 38 16.44 -7.70 -14.27
C SER A 38 16.72 -6.87 -15.51
N GLY A 39 17.70 -7.30 -16.33
CA GLY A 39 17.95 -6.72 -17.67
C GLY A 39 18.29 -5.23 -17.64
N LEU A 40 17.47 -4.43 -18.32
CA LEU A 40 17.68 -2.97 -18.46
C LEU A 40 17.14 -2.15 -17.30
N ASP A 41 16.38 -2.77 -16.41
CA ASP A 41 15.81 -2.09 -15.23
C ASP A 41 16.84 -2.10 -14.09
N VAL A 42 17.11 -0.91 -13.55
CA VAL A 42 17.99 -0.74 -12.38
C VAL A 42 17.26 -0.93 -11.06
N THR A 43 15.95 -1.13 -11.11
CA THR A 43 15.11 -1.35 -9.92
C THR A 43 15.35 -2.75 -9.37
N THR A 44 15.55 -2.85 -8.06
CA THR A 44 15.71 -4.14 -7.36
C THR A 44 14.39 -4.53 -6.66
N PRO A 45 14.21 -5.81 -6.33
CA PRO A 45 13.10 -6.23 -5.46
C PRO A 45 13.08 -5.50 -4.12
N HIS A 46 14.24 -5.25 -3.53
CA HIS A 46 14.37 -4.49 -2.28
C HIS A 46 13.81 -3.07 -2.42
N TYR A 47 14.17 -2.37 -3.50
CA TYR A 47 13.64 -1.04 -3.78
C TYR A 47 12.11 -1.08 -3.96
N THR A 48 11.59 -2.04 -4.72
CA THR A 48 10.14 -2.20 -4.94
C THR A 48 9.39 -2.46 -3.63
N LEU A 49 9.94 -3.30 -2.77
CA LEU A 49 9.38 -3.57 -1.44
C LEU A 49 9.38 -2.32 -0.55
N ALA A 50 10.48 -1.59 -0.53
CA ALA A 50 10.60 -0.33 0.20
C ALA A 50 9.60 0.72 -0.33
N HIS A 51 9.44 0.81 -1.64
CA HIS A 51 8.47 1.71 -2.28
C HIS A 51 7.03 1.36 -1.87
N LEU A 52 6.67 0.07 -1.87
CA LEU A 52 5.36 -0.38 -1.40
C LEU A 52 5.10 0.06 0.05
N ARG A 53 6.07 -0.10 0.93
CA ARG A 53 5.97 0.35 2.32
C ARG A 53 5.81 1.87 2.42
N GLU A 54 6.58 2.63 1.66
CA GLU A 54 6.49 4.09 1.70
C GLU A 54 5.14 4.61 1.19
N LEU A 55 4.58 4.01 0.16
CA LEU A 55 3.22 4.32 -0.30
C LEU A 55 2.19 4.04 0.79
N GLU A 56 2.34 2.93 1.51
CA GLU A 56 1.48 2.59 2.65
C GLU A 56 1.53 3.65 3.74
N ILE A 57 2.71 4.17 4.06
CA ILE A 57 2.89 5.18 5.09
C ILE A 57 2.43 6.56 4.61
N GLN A 58 2.98 7.03 3.49
CA GLN A 58 2.91 8.43 3.09
C GLN A 58 1.62 8.76 2.31
N VAL A 59 1.14 7.82 1.50
CA VAL A 59 -0.02 8.08 0.63
C VAL A 59 -1.30 7.56 1.28
N PHE A 60 -1.33 6.30 1.67
CA PHE A 60 -2.56 5.67 2.15
C PHE A 60 -2.77 5.85 3.65
N GLY A 61 -1.84 5.41 4.47
CA GLY A 61 -1.99 5.43 5.92
C GLY A 61 -2.21 6.83 6.51
N LEU A 62 -1.41 7.81 6.10
CA LEU A 62 -1.55 9.19 6.56
C LEU A 62 -2.87 9.82 6.13
N GLN A 63 -3.36 9.51 4.94
CA GLN A 63 -4.54 10.17 4.38
C GLN A 63 -5.85 9.53 4.83
N LEU A 64 -5.88 8.23 5.10
CA LEU A 64 -7.12 7.52 5.46
C LEU A 64 -7.87 8.17 6.63
N ARG A 65 -7.16 8.47 7.72
CA ARG A 65 -7.78 9.06 8.91
C ARG A 65 -8.22 10.49 8.70
N ARG A 66 -7.57 11.22 7.80
CA ARG A 66 -7.93 12.61 7.47
C ARG A 66 -9.30 12.71 6.81
N PHE A 67 -9.74 11.68 6.07
CA PHE A 67 -11.08 11.63 5.50
C PHE A 67 -12.18 11.80 6.55
N LEU A 68 -11.94 11.35 7.78
CA LEU A 68 -12.91 11.44 8.87
C LEU A 68 -12.75 12.69 9.73
N SER A 69 -11.53 13.20 9.83
CA SER A 69 -11.20 14.33 10.71
C SER A 69 -11.33 15.71 10.06
N GLU A 70 -11.37 15.76 8.72
CA GLU A 70 -11.41 17.01 7.96
C GLU A 70 -12.63 17.04 7.03
N ASP A 71 -13.40 18.16 7.04
CA ASP A 71 -14.63 18.26 6.25
C ASP A 71 -14.38 18.59 4.77
N THR A 72 -13.33 19.36 4.48
CA THR A 72 -12.96 19.76 3.11
C THR A 72 -11.52 19.36 2.83
N LEU A 73 -11.27 18.06 2.92
CA LEU A 73 -9.93 17.52 2.78
C LEU A 73 -9.38 17.75 1.37
N LEU A 74 -8.20 18.37 1.32
CA LEU A 74 -7.37 18.45 0.12
C LEU A 74 -6.23 17.44 0.27
N LEU A 75 -6.21 16.46 -0.62
CA LEU A 75 -5.13 15.47 -0.64
C LEU A 75 -3.90 16.06 -1.33
N PRO A 76 -2.71 15.90 -0.76
CA PRO A 76 -1.48 16.38 -1.39
C PRO A 76 -1.11 15.50 -2.59
N LEU A 77 -0.42 16.10 -3.55
CA LEU A 77 0.37 15.33 -4.51
C LEU A 77 1.59 14.77 -3.78
N PHE A 78 1.80 13.47 -3.92
CA PHE A 78 2.97 12.81 -3.38
C PHE A 78 3.93 12.46 -4.53
N ASP A 79 5.09 13.09 -4.53
CA ASP A 79 6.18 12.77 -5.47
C ASP A 79 6.99 11.61 -4.89
N ASP A 80 6.57 10.40 -5.22
CA ASP A 80 7.19 9.18 -4.74
C ASP A 80 8.60 8.96 -5.29
N VAL A 81 8.88 9.45 -6.49
CA VAL A 81 10.22 9.36 -7.10
C VAL A 81 11.21 10.19 -6.30
N SER A 82 10.88 11.45 -6.01
CA SER A 82 11.73 12.33 -5.19
C SER A 82 11.85 11.80 -3.75
N TRP A 83 10.75 11.33 -3.18
CA TRP A 83 10.75 10.75 -1.83
C TRP A 83 11.70 9.57 -1.72
N MET A 84 11.61 8.62 -2.65
CA MET A 84 12.49 7.44 -2.66
C MET A 84 13.94 7.82 -2.89
N ALA A 85 14.21 8.80 -3.76
CA ALA A 85 15.58 9.28 -3.98
C ALA A 85 16.23 9.84 -2.70
N GLU A 86 15.45 10.45 -1.82
CA GLU A 86 15.94 11.05 -0.58
C GLU A 86 15.95 10.07 0.61
N HIS A 87 15.03 9.09 0.65
CA HIS A 87 14.76 8.29 1.84
C HIS A 87 15.06 6.80 1.68
N TYR A 88 15.29 6.31 0.47
CA TYR A 88 15.60 4.91 0.26
C TYR A 88 16.93 4.53 0.90
N ASP A 89 16.89 3.52 1.77
CA ASP A 89 18.05 2.97 2.44
C ASP A 89 18.28 1.51 2.01
N PRO A 90 19.25 1.26 1.12
CA PRO A 90 19.55 -0.10 0.67
C PRO A 90 20.13 -0.99 1.78
N SER A 91 20.56 -0.43 2.91
CA SER A 91 21.08 -1.20 4.05
C SER A 91 19.99 -1.71 4.99
N GLU A 92 18.77 -1.17 4.90
CA GLU A 92 17.65 -1.69 5.68
C GLU A 92 17.33 -3.13 5.24
N THR A 93 17.14 -4.03 6.19
CA THR A 93 16.86 -5.42 5.82
C THR A 93 15.47 -5.57 5.20
N ALA A 94 15.33 -6.45 4.21
CA ALA A 94 14.03 -6.76 3.62
C ALA A 94 13.05 -7.24 4.71
N GLN A 95 13.53 -8.00 5.69
CA GLN A 95 12.73 -8.45 6.83
C GLN A 95 12.13 -7.29 7.62
N ALA A 96 12.91 -6.24 7.91
CA ALA A 96 12.42 -5.05 8.62
C ALA A 96 11.34 -4.31 7.81
N ILE A 97 11.51 -4.21 6.50
CA ILE A 97 10.52 -3.59 5.61
C ILE A 97 9.22 -4.39 5.60
N VAL A 98 9.31 -5.72 5.46
CA VAL A 98 8.15 -6.63 5.49
C VAL A 98 7.40 -6.50 6.81
N GLU A 99 8.09 -6.53 7.93
CA GLU A 99 7.47 -6.40 9.27
C GLU A 99 6.74 -5.05 9.43
N LYS A 100 7.36 -3.98 9.01
CA LYS A 100 6.74 -2.64 9.06
C LYS A 100 5.49 -2.57 8.20
N PHE A 101 5.58 -3.03 6.96
CA PHE A 101 4.44 -3.02 6.03
C PHE A 101 3.28 -3.86 6.56
N THR A 102 3.53 -5.10 6.99
CA THR A 102 2.48 -6.01 7.46
C THR A 102 1.82 -5.52 8.74
N CYS A 103 2.59 -4.93 9.65
CA CYS A 103 2.07 -4.32 10.88
C CYS A 103 1.14 -3.16 10.56
N LEU A 104 1.57 -2.24 9.69
CA LEU A 104 0.76 -1.07 9.28
C LEU A 104 -0.54 -1.52 8.59
N ARG A 105 -0.44 -2.44 7.65
CA ARG A 105 -1.60 -2.94 6.91
C ARG A 105 -2.61 -3.60 7.85
N SER A 106 -2.16 -4.39 8.80
CA SER A 106 -3.03 -5.04 9.79
C SER A 106 -3.77 -4.00 10.64
N GLN A 107 -3.09 -2.97 11.10
CA GLN A 107 -3.69 -1.88 11.87
C GLN A 107 -4.72 -1.09 11.05
N GLU A 108 -4.41 -0.82 9.79
CA GLU A 108 -5.32 -0.09 8.90
C GLU A 108 -6.60 -0.89 8.62
N VAL A 109 -6.48 -2.18 8.34
CA VAL A 109 -7.67 -3.02 8.09
C VAL A 109 -8.56 -3.09 9.33
N LEU A 110 -7.99 -3.25 10.52
CA LEU A 110 -8.75 -3.21 11.76
C LEU A 110 -9.51 -1.87 11.93
N TRP A 111 -8.85 -0.77 11.62
CA TRP A 111 -9.46 0.54 11.68
C TRP A 111 -10.60 0.69 10.66
N LEU A 112 -10.40 0.21 9.42
CA LEU A 112 -11.41 0.24 8.38
C LEU A 112 -12.65 -0.61 8.74
N GLU A 113 -12.45 -1.75 9.36
CA GLU A 113 -13.54 -2.66 9.79
C GLU A 113 -14.44 -2.01 10.85
N ASP A 114 -13.90 -1.11 11.66
CA ASP A 114 -14.61 -0.43 12.74
C ASP A 114 -15.37 0.83 12.25
N LEU A 115 -15.27 1.19 10.98
CA LEU A 115 -15.91 2.38 10.43
C LEU A 115 -17.42 2.19 10.26
N SER A 116 -18.17 3.26 10.57
CA SER A 116 -19.60 3.31 10.24
C SER A 116 -19.80 3.32 8.72
N PRO A 117 -20.96 2.83 8.22
CA PRO A 117 -21.25 2.85 6.78
C PRO A 117 -21.14 4.24 6.16
N GLU A 118 -21.52 5.29 6.88
CA GLU A 118 -21.49 6.68 6.43
C GLU A 118 -20.07 7.19 6.21
N SER A 119 -19.12 6.72 7.01
CA SER A 119 -17.70 7.10 6.91
C SER A 119 -17.11 6.77 5.55
N TRP A 120 -17.55 5.71 4.92
CA TRP A 120 -17.07 5.27 3.60
C TRP A 120 -17.45 6.24 2.47
N ASN A 121 -18.46 7.06 2.67
CA ASN A 121 -18.92 8.06 1.71
C ASN A 121 -18.27 9.43 1.90
N ARG A 122 -17.49 9.61 2.95
CA ARG A 122 -16.70 10.83 3.12
C ARG A 122 -15.77 11.00 1.94
N SER A 123 -15.58 12.25 1.50
CA SER A 123 -14.82 12.54 0.29
C SER A 123 -13.67 13.51 0.55
N ALA A 124 -12.72 13.47 -0.35
CA ALA A 124 -11.59 14.38 -0.41
C ALA A 124 -11.35 14.78 -1.86
N ARG A 125 -10.69 15.90 -2.08
CA ARG A 125 -10.28 16.38 -3.41
C ARG A 125 -8.82 16.08 -3.64
N HIS A 126 -8.54 15.41 -4.74
CA HIS A 126 -7.18 15.17 -5.22
C HIS A 126 -6.89 16.07 -6.44
N PRO A 127 -5.67 16.63 -6.56
CA PRO A 127 -5.34 17.53 -7.68
C PRO A 127 -5.53 16.92 -9.07
N TRP A 128 -5.29 15.62 -9.23
CA TRP A 128 -5.42 14.93 -10.52
C TRP A 128 -6.73 14.17 -10.66
N TRP A 129 -7.20 13.52 -9.59
CA TRP A 129 -8.35 12.61 -9.64
C TRP A 129 -9.67 13.27 -9.24
N GLY A 130 -9.64 14.56 -8.83
CA GLY A 130 -10.84 15.28 -8.41
C GLY A 130 -11.37 14.77 -7.07
N VAL A 131 -12.70 14.86 -6.89
CA VAL A 131 -13.36 14.44 -5.66
C VAL A 131 -13.57 12.93 -5.67
N ARG A 132 -13.08 12.27 -4.62
CA ARG A 132 -13.15 10.82 -4.45
C ARG A 132 -13.55 10.47 -3.02
N THR A 133 -14.26 9.35 -2.86
CA THR A 133 -14.69 8.85 -1.55
C THR A 133 -13.56 8.09 -0.84
N LEU A 134 -13.72 7.88 0.46
CA LEU A 134 -12.84 7.00 1.23
C LEU A 134 -12.80 5.58 0.63
N GLN A 135 -13.95 5.04 0.22
CA GLN A 135 -14.01 3.72 -0.41
C GLN A 135 -13.14 3.67 -1.68
N TRP A 136 -13.26 4.67 -2.55
CA TRP A 136 -12.43 4.75 -3.75
C TRP A 136 -10.93 4.79 -3.41
N TRP A 137 -10.57 5.52 -2.34
CA TRP A 137 -9.17 5.64 -1.91
C TRP A 137 -8.61 4.29 -1.42
N VAL A 138 -9.41 3.52 -0.70
CA VAL A 138 -9.03 2.16 -0.26
C VAL A 138 -8.92 1.20 -1.44
N GLU A 139 -9.81 1.30 -2.42
CA GLU A 139 -9.72 0.52 -3.65
C GLU A 139 -8.45 0.85 -4.43
N LEU A 140 -8.07 2.13 -4.51
CA LEU A 140 -6.83 2.57 -5.12
C LEU A 140 -5.60 1.99 -4.38
N GLN A 141 -5.62 1.98 -3.06
CA GLN A 141 -4.58 1.36 -2.25
C GLN A 141 -4.38 -0.11 -2.60
N LEU A 142 -5.48 -0.84 -2.78
CA LEU A 142 -5.42 -2.24 -3.18
C LEU A 142 -4.84 -2.41 -4.59
N ASP A 143 -5.23 -1.56 -5.53
CA ASP A 143 -4.70 -1.60 -6.90
C ASP A 143 -3.18 -1.37 -6.95
N TYR A 144 -2.69 -0.37 -6.23
CA TYR A 144 -1.25 -0.12 -6.10
C TYR A 144 -0.52 -1.30 -5.44
N SER A 145 -1.13 -1.89 -4.42
CA SER A 145 -0.56 -3.08 -3.76
C SER A 145 -0.41 -4.25 -4.73
N HIS A 146 -1.44 -4.52 -5.52
CA HIS A 146 -1.40 -5.59 -6.52
C HIS A 146 -0.37 -5.32 -7.62
N GLN A 147 -0.22 -4.07 -8.06
CA GLN A 147 0.80 -3.69 -9.01
C GLN A 147 2.21 -4.01 -8.49
N HIS A 148 2.52 -3.58 -7.26
CA HIS A 148 3.83 -3.85 -6.66
C HIS A 148 4.07 -5.33 -6.41
N LEU A 149 3.04 -6.10 -6.04
CA LEU A 149 3.16 -7.56 -5.93
C LEU A 149 3.48 -8.21 -7.27
N ARG A 150 2.86 -7.76 -8.35
CA ARG A 150 3.19 -8.25 -9.70
C ARG A 150 4.63 -7.93 -10.08
N GLU A 151 5.08 -6.72 -9.78
CA GLU A 151 6.48 -6.30 -10.02
C GLU A 151 7.45 -7.16 -9.22
N LEU A 152 7.19 -7.38 -7.93
CA LEU A 152 8.00 -8.26 -7.08
C LEU A 152 8.01 -9.70 -7.61
N SER A 153 6.87 -10.25 -7.96
CA SER A 153 6.75 -11.61 -8.47
C SER A 153 7.50 -11.79 -9.79
N ALA A 154 7.56 -10.77 -10.64
CA ALA A 154 8.27 -10.80 -11.90
C ALA A 154 9.78 -10.99 -11.74
N PHE A 155 10.38 -10.52 -10.64
CA PHE A 155 11.80 -10.75 -10.34
C PHE A 155 12.11 -12.23 -10.05
N PHE A 156 11.15 -12.96 -9.54
CA PHE A 156 11.32 -14.33 -9.04
C PHE A 156 10.56 -15.38 -9.86
N SER A 157 9.92 -14.96 -10.96
CA SER A 157 9.29 -15.90 -11.90
C SER A 157 10.36 -16.64 -12.70
N VAL A 158 10.25 -17.93 -12.69
CA VAL A 158 11.11 -18.82 -13.48
C VAL A 158 10.42 -19.12 -14.82
#